data_397868822ab76b44cd365c9941a84531
#
_entry.id   397868822ab76b44cd365c9941a84531
#
_cell.length_a   1.000
_cell.length_b   1.000
_cell.length_c   1.000
_cell.angle_alpha   90.00
_cell.angle_beta   90.00
_cell.angle_gamma   90.00
#
_symmetry.space_group_name_H-M   'P 1'
#
loop_
_entity.id
_entity.type
_entity.pdbx_description
1 polymer ?
#
loop_
_entity_poly.entity_id
_entity_poly.type
_entity_poly.pdbx_seq_one_letter_code
_entity_poly.pdbx_strand_id
1 'polypeptide(L)'
;MYYRGQHVALIVPCYNEEAAIEAVVRDFRKAMPEIDVFVFDNNSTDQTIQVAQSVGAKVVSVPLSGKGNVVRRMFADVDADVYVMVDGDATYDASAVRNLVDKLLDHNLDMVVGCRETKEEIAGEAYRRGHQWGNYILTQSVVKIFGGNFTDMLSGYRAFTRRYAKSFPALSNGFEIETELTVHALELRMPYGEVMTAYGARPEGSVSKLSTYRDGWRILKTIGRLYISERPFAFFGICGLILALISLVLGFPLLTEYLRVGLVPRLPTAVLAASIMMSAALSFVCGLILDNVTRGRHEMKRLVYLGIPRPDTDSER
;
A
#
# COMPACT_ATOMS: atom_id res chain seq x y z
N MET A 1 26.94 6.25 -7.72
CA MET A 1 27.55 7.05 -6.64
C MET A 1 26.97 6.60 -5.32
N TYR A 2 27.61 6.92 -4.17
CA TYR A 2 27.17 6.45 -2.86
C TYR A 2 26.89 7.63 -1.93
N TYR A 3 25.79 7.59 -1.22
CA TYR A 3 25.46 8.52 -0.14
C TYR A 3 25.58 7.79 1.19
N ARG A 4 26.47 8.24 2.08
CA ARG A 4 26.78 7.58 3.36
C ARG A 4 27.09 6.08 3.20
N GLY A 5 27.89 5.73 2.18
CA GLY A 5 28.24 4.35 1.87
C GLY A 5 27.13 3.52 1.21
N GLN A 6 25.93 4.08 0.99
CA GLN A 6 24.78 3.37 0.42
C GLN A 6 24.52 3.79 -1.04
N HIS A 7 24.19 2.83 -1.88
CA HIS A 7 23.67 3.08 -3.21
C HIS A 7 22.19 3.47 -3.13
N VAL A 8 21.89 4.75 -3.43
CA VAL A 8 20.52 5.31 -3.38
C VAL A 8 19.98 5.43 -4.79
N ALA A 9 18.83 4.81 -5.06
CA ALA A 9 18.11 4.88 -6.32
C ALA A 9 16.80 5.64 -6.18
N LEU A 10 16.61 6.68 -7.00
CA LEU A 10 15.30 7.29 -7.22
C LEU A 10 14.56 6.48 -8.28
N ILE A 11 13.37 6.00 -7.96
CA ILE A 11 12.50 5.23 -8.82
C ILE A 11 11.21 5.99 -9.06
N VAL A 12 10.96 6.39 -10.30
CA VAL A 12 9.88 7.31 -10.67
C VAL A 12 8.92 6.62 -11.63
N PRO A 13 7.69 6.26 -11.19
CA PRO A 13 6.66 5.77 -12.10
C PRO A 13 6.09 6.93 -12.91
N CYS A 14 6.05 6.80 -14.24
CA CYS A 14 5.58 7.84 -15.15
C CYS A 14 4.52 7.32 -16.12
N TYR A 15 3.54 8.17 -16.40
CA TYR A 15 2.56 7.99 -17.47
C TYR A 15 2.08 9.35 -17.96
N ASN A 16 2.51 9.75 -19.17
CA ASN A 16 2.20 11.06 -19.76
C ASN A 16 2.54 12.24 -18.82
N GLU A 17 3.83 12.38 -18.49
CA GLU A 17 4.37 13.44 -17.61
C GLU A 17 5.49 14.24 -18.31
N GLU A 18 5.41 14.43 -19.65
CA GLU A 18 6.43 15.19 -20.40
C GLU A 18 6.67 16.59 -19.85
N ALA A 19 5.62 17.24 -19.33
CA ALA A 19 5.69 18.59 -18.77
C ALA A 19 6.39 18.65 -17.39
N ALA A 20 6.50 17.54 -16.68
CA ALA A 20 6.94 17.51 -15.27
C ALA A 20 8.26 16.74 -15.05
N ILE A 21 8.51 15.68 -15.83
CA ILE A 21 9.58 14.71 -15.56
C ILE A 21 10.97 15.33 -15.59
N GLU A 22 11.21 16.35 -16.45
CA GLU A 22 12.47 17.06 -16.47
C GLU A 22 12.78 17.74 -15.14
N ALA A 23 11.80 18.46 -14.58
CA ALA A 23 11.92 19.13 -13.28
C ALA A 23 12.19 18.09 -12.17
N VAL A 24 11.44 16.99 -12.13
CA VAL A 24 11.65 15.92 -11.15
C VAL A 24 13.09 15.42 -11.19
N VAL A 25 13.60 15.04 -12.35
CA VAL A 25 14.96 14.49 -12.46
C VAL A 25 16.02 15.52 -12.05
N ARG A 26 15.88 16.77 -12.48
CA ARG A 26 16.85 17.85 -12.17
C ARG A 26 16.84 18.21 -10.69
N ASP A 27 15.65 18.38 -10.10
CA ASP A 27 15.51 18.82 -8.71
C ASP A 27 16.02 17.75 -7.75
N PHE A 28 15.70 16.47 -7.97
CA PHE A 28 16.22 15.38 -7.14
C PHE A 28 17.73 15.22 -7.26
N ARG A 29 18.32 15.37 -8.46
CA ARG A 29 19.78 15.36 -8.61
C ARG A 29 20.45 16.58 -7.98
N LYS A 30 19.81 17.74 -8.01
CA LYS A 30 20.29 18.93 -7.31
C LYS A 30 20.27 18.73 -5.79
N ALA A 31 19.20 18.14 -5.26
CA ALA A 31 19.05 17.86 -3.83
C ALA A 31 19.99 16.75 -3.34
N MET A 32 20.22 15.72 -4.16
CA MET A 32 21.11 14.57 -3.84
C MET A 32 21.89 14.18 -5.11
N PRO A 33 23.07 14.79 -5.36
CA PRO A 33 23.87 14.51 -6.57
C PRO A 33 24.31 13.06 -6.72
N GLU A 34 24.36 12.32 -5.61
CA GLU A 34 24.77 10.92 -5.55
C GLU A 34 23.66 9.95 -5.98
N ILE A 35 22.42 10.44 -6.19
CA ILE A 35 21.25 9.59 -6.48
C ILE A 35 21.25 9.08 -7.92
N ASP A 36 21.05 7.79 -8.09
CA ASP A 36 20.81 7.19 -9.40
C ASP A 36 19.32 7.30 -9.76
N VAL A 37 18.99 7.91 -10.91
CA VAL A 37 17.59 8.16 -11.29
C VAL A 37 17.13 7.16 -12.34
N PHE A 38 16.07 6.43 -11.99
CA PHE A 38 15.37 5.48 -12.86
C PHE A 38 13.93 5.94 -13.09
N VAL A 39 13.56 6.14 -14.33
CA VAL A 39 12.20 6.48 -14.75
C VAL A 39 11.56 5.24 -15.37
N PHE A 40 10.43 4.82 -14.81
CA PHE A 40 9.67 3.68 -15.31
C PHE A 40 8.44 4.18 -16.05
N ASP A 41 8.51 4.11 -17.37
CA ASP A 41 7.43 4.55 -18.26
C ASP A 41 6.36 3.48 -18.41
N ASN A 42 5.10 3.85 -18.17
CA ASN A 42 3.96 2.95 -18.24
C ASN A 42 3.07 3.21 -19.46
N ASN A 43 3.64 3.03 -20.66
CA ASN A 43 2.98 3.25 -21.94
C ASN A 43 2.58 4.71 -22.21
N SER A 44 3.46 5.67 -21.93
CA SER A 44 3.24 7.06 -22.30
C SER A 44 3.08 7.21 -23.81
N THR A 45 2.20 8.11 -24.22
CA THR A 45 1.91 8.46 -25.62
C THR A 45 2.47 9.83 -26.00
N ASP A 46 3.03 10.56 -25.04
CA ASP A 46 3.70 11.85 -25.18
C ASP A 46 5.22 11.69 -25.23
N GLN A 47 5.98 12.75 -25.01
CA GLN A 47 7.44 12.75 -25.06
C GLN A 47 8.11 12.43 -23.70
N THR A 48 7.39 11.84 -22.74
CA THR A 48 7.91 11.53 -21.39
C THR A 48 9.25 10.78 -21.46
N ILE A 49 9.36 9.75 -22.30
CA ILE A 49 10.58 8.92 -22.44
C ILE A 49 11.76 9.78 -22.92
N GLN A 50 11.55 10.54 -24.01
CA GLN A 50 12.59 11.36 -24.65
C GLN A 50 13.06 12.45 -23.68
N VAL A 51 12.14 13.11 -22.99
CA VAL A 51 12.46 14.15 -22.01
C VAL A 51 13.26 13.56 -20.85
N ALA A 52 12.84 12.45 -20.26
CA ALA A 52 13.56 11.78 -19.18
C ALA A 52 14.98 11.36 -19.59
N GLN A 53 15.15 10.81 -20.81
CA GLN A 53 16.45 10.44 -21.34
C GLN A 53 17.37 11.65 -21.58
N SER A 54 16.82 12.76 -22.08
CA SER A 54 17.59 13.98 -22.37
C SER A 54 18.24 14.58 -21.14
N VAL A 55 17.61 14.42 -19.94
CA VAL A 55 18.17 14.85 -18.65
C VAL A 55 18.97 13.73 -17.95
N GLY A 56 19.27 12.64 -18.67
CA GLY A 56 20.18 11.58 -18.24
C GLY A 56 19.57 10.54 -17.29
N ALA A 57 18.25 10.47 -17.14
CA ALA A 57 17.62 9.38 -16.38
C ALA A 57 17.75 8.04 -17.12
N LYS A 58 17.86 6.95 -16.35
CA LYS A 58 17.78 5.58 -16.89
C LYS A 58 16.30 5.24 -17.08
N VAL A 59 15.84 5.10 -18.32
CA VAL A 59 14.42 4.86 -18.64
C VAL A 59 14.16 3.39 -18.90
N VAL A 60 13.14 2.84 -18.24
CA VAL A 60 12.66 1.46 -18.41
C VAL A 60 11.18 1.50 -18.81
N SER A 61 10.83 0.87 -19.94
CA SER A 61 9.44 0.75 -20.38
C SER A 61 8.75 -0.44 -19.72
N VAL A 62 7.54 -0.21 -19.18
CA VAL A 62 6.70 -1.23 -18.53
C VAL A 62 5.41 -1.42 -19.33
N PRO A 63 5.28 -2.51 -20.10
CA PRO A 63 4.15 -2.69 -21.02
C PRO A 63 2.82 -2.98 -20.32
N LEU A 64 2.83 -3.53 -19.10
CA LEU A 64 1.63 -3.78 -18.33
C LEU A 64 1.16 -2.48 -17.65
N SER A 65 -0.01 -1.98 -18.07
CA SER A 65 -0.58 -0.75 -17.54
C SER A 65 -0.97 -0.86 -16.07
N GLY A 66 -0.67 0.20 -15.31
CA GLY A 66 -1.04 0.37 -13.91
C GLY A 66 0.15 0.52 -12.98
N LYS A 67 0.05 1.47 -12.04
CA LYS A 67 1.13 1.87 -11.11
C LYS A 67 1.70 0.68 -10.31
N GLY A 68 0.85 -0.26 -9.88
CA GLY A 68 1.30 -1.45 -9.17
C GLY A 68 2.20 -2.36 -10.00
N ASN A 69 1.93 -2.50 -11.31
CA ASN A 69 2.79 -3.24 -12.22
C ASN A 69 4.15 -2.54 -12.40
N VAL A 70 4.14 -1.20 -12.41
CA VAL A 70 5.36 -0.39 -12.46
C VAL A 70 6.20 -0.60 -11.20
N VAL A 71 5.60 -0.50 -10.01
CA VAL A 71 6.30 -0.70 -8.73
C VAL A 71 6.92 -2.09 -8.64
N ARG A 72 6.22 -3.12 -9.15
CA ARG A 72 6.77 -4.49 -9.24
C ARG A 72 8.06 -4.53 -10.06
N ARG A 73 8.08 -3.86 -11.22
CA ARG A 73 9.26 -3.79 -12.08
C ARG A 73 10.37 -2.97 -11.45
N MET A 74 10.04 -1.85 -10.79
CA MET A 74 11.02 -1.03 -10.06
C MET A 74 11.80 -1.85 -9.04
N PHE A 75 11.09 -2.60 -8.18
CA PHE A 75 11.72 -3.41 -7.14
C PHE A 75 12.42 -4.67 -7.69
N ALA A 76 12.00 -5.18 -8.85
CA ALA A 76 12.65 -6.32 -9.50
C ALA A 76 13.94 -5.91 -10.21
N ASP A 77 13.88 -4.85 -11.02
CA ASP A 77 14.93 -4.51 -11.99
C ASP A 77 16.03 -3.60 -11.40
N VAL A 78 15.70 -2.79 -10.38
CA VAL A 78 16.69 -1.92 -9.73
C VAL A 78 17.35 -2.68 -8.57
N ASP A 79 18.67 -2.61 -8.50
CA ASP A 79 19.47 -3.11 -7.39
C ASP A 79 20.13 -1.94 -6.67
N ALA A 80 19.63 -1.62 -5.47
CA ALA A 80 20.09 -0.52 -4.64
C ALA A 80 19.94 -0.88 -3.15
N ASP A 81 20.66 -0.18 -2.28
CA ASP A 81 20.56 -0.35 -0.83
C ASP A 81 19.37 0.42 -0.27
N VAL A 82 19.11 1.60 -0.84
CA VAL A 82 17.97 2.47 -0.52
C VAL A 82 17.24 2.84 -1.79
N TYR A 83 15.93 2.66 -1.78
CA TYR A 83 15.02 3.06 -2.85
C TYR A 83 14.25 4.28 -2.42
N VAL A 84 14.23 5.33 -3.21
CA VAL A 84 13.35 6.48 -3.03
C VAL A 84 12.33 6.46 -4.15
N MET A 85 11.06 6.27 -3.84
CA MET A 85 9.95 6.34 -4.79
C MET A 85 9.31 7.71 -4.73
N VAL A 86 9.04 8.31 -5.89
CA VAL A 86 8.30 9.57 -6.01
C VAL A 86 7.51 9.60 -7.31
N ASP A 87 6.34 10.23 -7.32
CA ASP A 87 5.54 10.40 -8.54
C ASP A 87 6.21 11.36 -9.52
N GLY A 88 6.03 11.13 -10.82
CA GLY A 88 6.66 11.90 -11.89
C GLY A 88 6.01 13.26 -12.20
N ASP A 89 5.08 13.74 -11.36
CA ASP A 89 4.23 14.91 -11.59
C ASP A 89 4.75 16.23 -10.96
N ALA A 90 5.98 16.21 -10.43
CA ALA A 90 6.65 17.35 -9.79
C ALA A 90 5.88 18.03 -8.63
N THR A 91 5.02 17.29 -7.95
CA THR A 91 4.26 17.82 -6.80
C THR A 91 4.99 17.70 -5.47
N TYR A 92 5.98 16.81 -5.36
CA TYR A 92 6.75 16.59 -4.15
C TYR A 92 8.03 17.41 -4.10
N ASP A 93 8.36 17.89 -2.90
CA ASP A 93 9.58 18.64 -2.65
C ASP A 93 10.83 17.74 -2.68
N ALA A 94 11.64 17.90 -3.71
CA ALA A 94 12.88 17.16 -3.86
C ALA A 94 13.89 17.44 -2.74
N SER A 95 13.86 18.61 -2.11
CA SER A 95 14.80 18.97 -1.03
C SER A 95 14.66 18.07 0.20
N ALA A 96 13.49 17.45 0.39
CA ALA A 96 13.23 16.54 1.49
C ALA A 96 13.88 15.15 1.33
N VAL A 97 14.45 14.83 0.15
CA VAL A 97 15.00 13.47 -0.13
C VAL A 97 16.07 13.07 0.90
N ARG A 98 16.98 14.00 1.26
CA ARG A 98 18.01 13.71 2.28
C ARG A 98 17.38 13.41 3.63
N ASN A 99 16.37 14.17 4.05
CA ASN A 99 15.69 13.96 5.32
C ASN A 99 15.00 12.58 5.39
N LEU A 100 14.41 12.10 4.27
CA LEU A 100 13.82 10.77 4.22
C LEU A 100 14.90 9.68 4.34
N VAL A 101 15.99 9.81 3.57
CA VAL A 101 17.09 8.82 3.57
C VAL A 101 17.82 8.83 4.90
N ASP A 102 18.16 9.99 5.45
CA ASP A 102 18.83 10.11 6.75
C ASP A 102 17.96 9.52 7.87
N LYS A 103 16.67 9.86 7.91
CA LYS A 103 15.76 9.27 8.89
C LYS A 103 15.66 7.75 8.78
N LEU A 104 15.66 7.23 7.55
CA LEU A 104 15.66 5.78 7.32
C LEU A 104 16.92 5.12 7.87
N LEU A 105 18.09 5.72 7.63
CA LEU A 105 19.37 5.19 8.06
C LEU A 105 19.62 5.39 9.57
N ASP A 106 19.43 6.62 10.10
CA ASP A 106 19.74 6.97 11.49
C ASP A 106 18.85 6.25 12.51
N HIS A 107 17.57 6.07 12.17
CA HIS A 107 16.62 5.38 13.06
C HIS A 107 16.42 3.91 12.72
N ASN A 108 17.20 3.39 11.77
CA ASN A 108 17.16 1.98 11.42
C ASN A 108 15.79 1.51 10.91
N LEU A 109 15.12 2.37 10.13
CA LEU A 109 13.81 2.09 9.58
C LEU A 109 13.89 1.31 8.26
N ASP A 110 12.82 0.61 7.93
CA ASP A 110 12.68 -0.08 6.64
C ASP A 110 11.85 0.70 5.63
N MET A 111 11.03 1.62 6.13
CA MET A 111 10.24 2.52 5.30
C MET A 111 10.12 3.89 5.96
N VAL A 112 10.25 4.96 5.17
CA VAL A 112 9.91 6.34 5.57
C VAL A 112 8.93 6.91 4.56
N VAL A 113 7.83 7.48 5.05
CA VAL A 113 6.79 8.11 4.24
C VAL A 113 6.96 9.62 4.29
N GLY A 114 7.04 10.27 3.14
CA GLY A 114 6.96 11.73 3.00
C GLY A 114 5.48 12.15 3.06
N CYS A 115 5.03 12.59 4.22
CA CYS A 115 3.65 13.03 4.43
C CYS A 115 3.43 14.41 3.82
N ARG A 116 2.34 14.58 3.08
CA ARG A 116 2.04 15.80 2.33
C ARG A 116 1.53 16.90 3.25
N GLU A 117 2.31 17.97 3.35
CA GLU A 117 1.90 19.21 4.01
C GLU A 117 1.58 20.25 2.93
N THR A 118 0.32 20.62 2.82
CA THR A 118 -0.11 21.63 1.85
C THR A 118 -0.17 22.97 2.54
N LYS A 119 0.57 23.95 2.03
CA LYS A 119 0.46 25.34 2.52
C LYS A 119 -0.95 25.86 2.23
N GLU A 120 -1.52 26.62 3.17
CA GLU A 120 -2.92 27.13 3.06
C GLU A 120 -3.18 27.92 1.77
N GLU A 121 -2.18 28.63 1.23
CA GLU A 121 -2.28 29.40 0.00
C GLU A 121 -2.46 28.54 -1.26
N ILE A 122 -2.01 27.29 -1.26
CA ILE A 122 -2.06 26.36 -2.39
C ILE A 122 -3.21 25.34 -2.22
N ALA A 123 -3.79 25.28 -1.03
CA ALA A 123 -4.82 24.27 -0.67
C ALA A 123 -6.08 24.32 -1.56
N GLY A 124 -6.40 25.48 -2.15
CA GLY A 124 -7.56 25.66 -3.04
C GLY A 124 -7.45 24.91 -4.36
N GLU A 125 -6.27 24.83 -4.95
CA GLU A 125 -6.02 24.22 -6.28
C GLU A 125 -5.43 22.81 -6.18
N ALA A 126 -4.49 22.59 -5.25
CA ALA A 126 -3.78 21.31 -5.13
C ALA A 126 -4.57 20.20 -4.39
N TYR A 127 -5.48 20.59 -3.50
CA TYR A 127 -6.19 19.62 -2.65
C TYR A 127 -7.68 19.95 -2.49
N ARG A 128 -8.55 19.23 -3.19
CA ARG A 128 -10.01 19.31 -2.97
C ARG A 128 -10.34 18.77 -1.58
N ARG A 129 -11.15 19.50 -0.79
CA ARG A 129 -11.56 19.13 0.59
C ARG A 129 -12.04 17.68 0.73
N GLY A 130 -12.71 17.12 -0.27
CA GLY A 130 -13.13 15.72 -0.31
C GLY A 130 -11.98 14.69 -0.36
N HIS A 131 -10.82 15.05 -0.93
CA HIS A 131 -9.65 14.17 -0.98
C HIS A 131 -8.97 14.01 0.39
N GLN A 132 -8.85 15.09 1.17
CA GLN A 132 -8.26 15.04 2.52
C GLN A 132 -9.09 14.15 3.44
N TRP A 133 -10.42 14.35 3.43
CA TRP A 133 -11.34 13.56 4.24
C TRP A 133 -11.34 12.08 3.82
N GLY A 134 -11.35 11.83 2.51
CA GLY A 134 -11.24 10.47 1.97
C GLY A 134 -9.93 9.78 2.37
N ASN A 135 -8.78 10.46 2.23
CA ASN A 135 -7.49 9.94 2.65
C ASN A 135 -7.46 9.67 4.17
N TYR A 136 -7.98 10.57 4.99
CA TYR A 136 -8.08 10.38 6.43
C TYR A 136 -8.89 9.13 6.80
N ILE A 137 -10.09 8.95 6.22
CA ILE A 137 -10.93 7.77 6.49
C ILE A 137 -10.23 6.48 6.07
N LEU A 138 -9.63 6.46 4.87
CA LEU A 138 -8.92 5.30 4.37
C LEU A 138 -7.71 4.96 5.24
N THR A 139 -6.92 5.96 5.64
CA THR A 139 -5.78 5.80 6.54
C THR A 139 -6.23 5.27 7.91
N GLN A 140 -7.26 5.87 8.52
CA GLN A 140 -7.80 5.41 9.80
C GLN A 140 -8.37 3.99 9.72
N SER A 141 -8.96 3.61 8.59
CA SER A 141 -9.45 2.24 8.37
C SER A 141 -8.30 1.23 8.40
N VAL A 142 -7.19 1.52 7.71
CA VAL A 142 -5.99 0.65 7.73
C VAL A 142 -5.37 0.60 9.12
N VAL A 143 -5.20 1.76 9.77
CA VAL A 143 -4.67 1.83 11.15
C VAL A 143 -5.52 1.01 12.13
N LYS A 144 -6.85 1.10 12.04
CA LYS A 144 -7.76 0.33 12.91
C LYS A 144 -7.71 -1.17 12.66
N ILE A 145 -7.52 -1.60 11.41
CA ILE A 145 -7.52 -3.01 11.02
C ILE A 145 -6.16 -3.66 11.25
N PHE A 146 -5.08 -2.99 10.83
CA PHE A 146 -3.73 -3.55 10.80
C PHE A 146 -2.82 -3.02 11.92
N GLY A 147 -3.25 -1.95 12.61
CA GLY A 147 -2.45 -1.25 13.60
C GLY A 147 -1.56 -0.16 12.99
N GLY A 148 -0.65 0.38 13.83
CA GLY A 148 0.28 1.43 13.41
C GLY A 148 -0.27 2.84 13.57
N ASN A 149 0.54 3.83 13.18
CA ASN A 149 0.24 5.27 13.29
C ASN A 149 0.71 5.97 12.01
N PHE A 150 -0.09 5.89 10.95
CA PHE A 150 0.16 6.63 9.72
C PHE A 150 -0.73 7.86 9.64
N THR A 151 -0.15 8.97 9.15
CA THR A 151 -0.90 10.21 8.90
C THR A 151 -1.29 10.35 7.42
N ASP A 152 -0.44 9.86 6.50
CA ASP A 152 -0.69 9.90 5.05
C ASP A 152 -0.26 8.58 4.36
N MET A 153 -1.11 7.57 4.39
CA MET A 153 -0.80 6.28 3.77
C MET A 153 -0.83 6.30 2.24
N LEU A 154 -1.46 7.31 1.62
CA LEU A 154 -1.59 7.41 0.16
C LEU A 154 -0.49 8.27 -0.48
N SER A 155 0.50 8.72 0.29
CA SER A 155 1.65 9.41 -0.27
C SER A 155 2.48 8.48 -1.16
N GLY A 156 2.81 8.96 -2.38
CA GLY A 156 3.72 8.29 -3.30
C GLY A 156 5.21 8.56 -3.01
N TYR A 157 5.52 9.50 -2.11
CA TYR A 157 6.89 9.81 -1.73
C TYR A 157 7.35 8.95 -0.57
N ARG A 158 8.21 7.99 -0.83
CA ARG A 158 8.65 7.02 0.17
C ARG A 158 10.10 6.62 -0.03
N ALA A 159 10.80 6.38 1.08
CA ALA A 159 12.11 5.72 1.07
C ALA A 159 11.97 4.31 1.64
N PHE A 160 12.69 3.33 1.06
CA PHE A 160 12.65 1.92 1.45
C PHE A 160 14.06 1.34 1.53
N THR A 161 14.27 0.39 2.43
CA THR A 161 15.47 -0.46 2.40
C THR A 161 15.35 -1.55 1.34
N ARG A 162 16.49 -2.11 0.93
CA ARG A 162 16.56 -3.26 0.02
C ARG A 162 15.73 -4.44 0.51
N ARG A 163 15.82 -4.78 1.80
CA ARG A 163 15.07 -5.90 2.38
C ARG A 163 13.57 -5.66 2.35
N TYR A 164 13.10 -4.42 2.53
CA TYR A 164 11.70 -4.06 2.33
C TYR A 164 11.30 -4.31 0.88
N ALA A 165 12.00 -3.70 -0.08
CA ALA A 165 11.66 -3.76 -1.50
C ALA A 165 11.64 -5.19 -2.04
N LYS A 166 12.61 -6.02 -1.66
CA LYS A 166 12.72 -7.41 -2.16
C LYS A 166 11.80 -8.40 -1.44
N SER A 167 11.24 -8.06 -0.26
CA SER A 167 10.22 -8.87 0.42
C SER A 167 8.78 -8.48 0.04
N PHE A 168 8.60 -7.38 -0.68
CA PHE A 168 7.29 -6.88 -1.09
C PHE A 168 6.75 -7.60 -2.33
N PRO A 169 5.60 -8.29 -2.26
CA PRO A 169 5.11 -9.12 -3.36
C PRO A 169 4.45 -8.33 -4.50
N ALA A 170 4.06 -7.06 -4.29
CA ALA A 170 3.42 -6.16 -5.25
C ALA A 170 2.24 -6.82 -6.02
N LEU A 171 1.17 -7.15 -5.32
CA LEU A 171 0.02 -7.88 -5.88
C LEU A 171 -0.99 -6.96 -6.60
N SER A 172 -1.09 -5.71 -6.15
CA SER A 172 -1.98 -4.70 -6.74
C SER A 172 -1.50 -4.25 -8.13
N ASN A 173 -2.46 -3.84 -8.97
CA ASN A 173 -2.15 -3.39 -10.33
C ASN A 173 -2.21 -1.86 -10.48
N GLY A 174 -2.95 -1.15 -9.62
CA GLY A 174 -3.24 0.29 -9.75
C GLY A 174 -2.71 1.14 -8.60
N PHE A 175 -3.43 2.23 -8.31
CA PHE A 175 -3.09 3.20 -7.25
C PHE A 175 -3.32 2.67 -5.83
N GLU A 176 -3.94 1.53 -5.69
CA GLU A 176 -4.05 0.81 -4.42
C GLU A 176 -2.70 0.29 -3.89
N ILE A 177 -1.64 0.41 -4.69
CA ILE A 177 -0.29 -0.06 -4.34
C ILE A 177 0.26 0.66 -3.10
N GLU A 178 -0.04 1.93 -2.88
CA GLU A 178 0.38 2.68 -1.69
C GLU A 178 -0.21 2.08 -0.40
N THR A 179 -1.47 1.64 -0.47
CA THR A 179 -2.12 0.92 0.63
C THR A 179 -1.45 -0.42 0.89
N GLU A 180 -1.12 -1.16 -0.17
CA GLU A 180 -0.44 -2.45 -0.04
C GLU A 180 0.97 -2.31 0.53
N LEU A 181 1.73 -1.28 0.11
CA LEU A 181 3.02 -0.93 0.69
C LEU A 181 2.91 -0.68 2.20
N THR A 182 1.92 0.10 2.63
CA THR A 182 1.71 0.39 4.05
C THR A 182 1.35 -0.87 4.84
N VAL A 183 0.41 -1.66 4.34
CA VAL A 183 -0.03 -2.91 5.00
C VAL A 183 1.12 -3.91 5.11
N HIS A 184 1.98 -4.03 4.08
CA HIS A 184 3.16 -4.91 4.13
C HIS A 184 4.11 -4.58 5.29
N ALA A 185 4.40 -3.29 5.51
CA ALA A 185 5.22 -2.87 6.64
C ALA A 185 4.59 -3.27 7.98
N LEU A 186 3.27 -3.09 8.12
CA LEU A 186 2.53 -3.41 9.35
C LEU A 186 2.47 -4.91 9.62
N GLU A 187 2.21 -5.73 8.58
CA GLU A 187 2.14 -7.20 8.70
C GLU A 187 3.45 -7.82 9.14
N LEU A 188 4.55 -7.40 8.56
CA LEU A 188 5.88 -7.90 8.93
C LEU A 188 6.46 -7.20 10.17
N ARG A 189 5.73 -6.21 10.73
CA ARG A 189 6.17 -5.38 11.86
C ARG A 189 7.52 -4.72 11.59
N MET A 190 7.68 -4.23 10.37
CA MET A 190 8.88 -3.49 9.98
C MET A 190 8.88 -2.11 10.67
N PRO A 191 10.04 -1.61 11.14
CA PRO A 191 10.15 -0.26 11.63
C PRO A 191 9.93 0.75 10.49
N TYR A 192 9.07 1.74 10.74
CA TYR A 192 8.76 2.79 9.78
C TYR A 192 8.71 4.16 10.44
N GLY A 193 8.77 5.22 9.64
CA GLY A 193 8.65 6.60 10.10
C GLY A 193 7.99 7.50 9.06
N GLU A 194 7.71 8.72 9.46
CA GLU A 194 7.10 9.75 8.60
C GLU A 194 7.93 11.04 8.67
N VAL A 195 8.04 11.74 7.53
CA VAL A 195 8.65 13.07 7.42
C VAL A 195 7.64 13.98 6.75
N MET A 196 7.34 15.12 7.35
CA MET A 196 6.49 16.13 6.71
C MET A 196 7.24 16.75 5.53
N THR A 197 6.58 16.78 4.37
CA THR A 197 7.16 17.30 3.13
C THR A 197 6.19 18.26 2.46
N ALA A 198 6.71 19.34 1.93
CA ALA A 198 5.89 20.28 1.15
C ALA A 198 5.30 19.58 -0.08
N TYR A 199 4.03 19.87 -0.36
CA TYR A 199 3.31 19.34 -1.50
C TYR A 199 2.75 20.51 -2.33
N GLY A 200 3.20 20.61 -3.56
CA GLY A 200 2.90 21.72 -4.47
C GLY A 200 1.81 21.40 -5.49
N ALA A 201 1.43 22.43 -6.25
CA ALA A 201 0.58 22.28 -7.42
C ALA A 201 1.35 21.60 -8.56
N ARG A 202 0.64 20.92 -9.44
CA ARG A 202 1.22 20.35 -10.67
C ARG A 202 1.63 21.48 -11.62
N PRO A 203 2.70 21.32 -12.39
CA PRO A 203 3.03 22.26 -13.46
C PRO A 203 1.93 22.29 -14.53
N GLU A 204 1.83 23.41 -15.25
CA GLU A 204 0.91 23.51 -16.38
C GLU A 204 1.20 22.41 -17.41
N GLY A 205 0.16 21.75 -17.90
CA GLY A 205 0.26 20.63 -18.83
C GLY A 205 0.26 19.23 -18.19
N SER A 206 0.51 19.10 -16.87
CA SER A 206 0.36 17.82 -16.17
C SER A 206 -1.06 17.67 -15.61
N VAL A 207 -1.77 16.60 -16.01
CA VAL A 207 -3.17 16.34 -15.63
C VAL A 207 -3.23 15.20 -14.62
N SER A 208 -4.04 15.39 -13.55
CA SER A 208 -4.27 14.33 -12.57
C SER A 208 -4.94 13.11 -13.23
N LYS A 209 -4.28 11.96 -13.13
CA LYS A 209 -4.80 10.66 -13.60
C LYS A 209 -5.70 9.99 -12.56
N LEU A 210 -5.80 10.56 -11.34
CA LEU A 210 -6.64 10.05 -10.25
C LEU A 210 -8.09 10.51 -10.40
N SER A 211 -9.02 9.55 -10.33
CA SER A 211 -10.46 9.78 -10.24
C SER A 211 -10.92 9.57 -8.81
N THR A 212 -11.27 10.63 -8.09
CA THR A 212 -11.57 10.63 -6.65
C THR A 212 -12.51 9.51 -6.22
N TYR A 213 -13.66 9.36 -6.90
CA TYR A 213 -14.68 8.38 -6.50
C TYR A 213 -14.31 6.95 -6.92
N ARG A 214 -13.83 6.78 -8.16
CA ARG A 214 -13.48 5.47 -8.70
C ARG A 214 -12.27 4.86 -8.00
N ASP A 215 -11.24 5.67 -7.77
CA ASP A 215 -10.03 5.19 -7.12
C ASP A 215 -10.21 5.05 -5.61
N GLY A 216 -10.99 5.94 -4.97
CA GLY A 216 -11.41 5.77 -3.57
C GLY A 216 -12.19 4.46 -3.34
N TRP A 217 -13.11 4.10 -4.24
CA TRP A 217 -13.81 2.82 -4.18
C TRP A 217 -12.88 1.61 -4.39
N ARG A 218 -11.92 1.74 -5.31
CA ARG A 218 -10.88 0.70 -5.51
C ARG A 218 -10.03 0.49 -4.27
N ILE A 219 -9.58 1.58 -3.64
CA ILE A 219 -8.80 1.52 -2.39
C ILE A 219 -9.62 0.87 -1.28
N LEU A 220 -10.89 1.27 -1.11
CA LEU A 220 -11.78 0.65 -0.11
C LEU A 220 -11.98 -0.84 -0.35
N LYS A 221 -12.20 -1.25 -1.62
CA LYS A 221 -12.29 -2.66 -2.01
C LYS A 221 -10.99 -3.41 -1.71
N THR A 222 -9.85 -2.77 -1.94
CA THR A 222 -8.53 -3.35 -1.63
C THR A 222 -8.33 -3.51 -0.14
N ILE A 223 -8.70 -2.52 0.68
CA ILE A 223 -8.67 -2.64 2.15
C ILE A 223 -9.53 -3.82 2.60
N GLY A 224 -10.76 -3.95 2.08
CA GLY A 224 -11.64 -5.10 2.38
C GLY A 224 -11.02 -6.44 1.95
N ARG A 225 -10.42 -6.48 0.75
CA ARG A 225 -9.72 -7.68 0.26
C ARG A 225 -8.51 -8.04 1.13
N LEU A 226 -7.71 -7.05 1.49
CA LEU A 226 -6.57 -7.24 2.38
C LEU A 226 -7.04 -7.72 3.76
N TYR A 227 -8.12 -7.14 4.31
CA TYR A 227 -8.69 -7.60 5.58
C TYR A 227 -9.07 -9.08 5.54
N ILE A 228 -9.81 -9.50 4.49
CA ILE A 228 -10.21 -10.90 4.31
C ILE A 228 -8.98 -11.81 4.13
N SER A 229 -7.98 -11.34 3.38
CA SER A 229 -6.76 -12.10 3.07
C SER A 229 -5.80 -12.22 4.25
N GLU A 230 -5.68 -11.18 5.08
CA GLU A 230 -4.68 -11.10 6.14
C GLU A 230 -5.26 -11.37 7.55
N ARG A 231 -6.60 -11.31 7.70
CA ARG A 231 -7.34 -11.59 8.94
C ARG A 231 -8.52 -12.53 8.68
N PRO A 232 -8.32 -13.68 7.98
CA PRO A 232 -9.42 -14.53 7.54
C PRO A 232 -10.22 -15.10 8.72
N PHE A 233 -9.57 -15.50 9.80
CA PHE A 233 -10.27 -16.02 10.98
C PHE A 233 -11.21 -14.98 11.60
N ALA A 234 -10.81 -13.73 11.68
CA ALA A 234 -11.68 -12.66 12.19
C ALA A 234 -12.89 -12.46 11.28
N PHE A 235 -12.71 -12.41 9.97
CA PHE A 235 -13.79 -12.23 9.01
C PHE A 235 -14.78 -13.42 9.02
N PHE A 236 -14.29 -14.62 8.77
CA PHE A 236 -15.13 -15.81 8.70
C PHE A 236 -15.70 -16.20 10.06
N GLY A 237 -15.00 -15.91 11.16
CA GLY A 237 -15.47 -16.09 12.52
C GLY A 237 -16.66 -15.20 12.85
N ILE A 238 -16.62 -13.91 12.47
CA ILE A 238 -17.76 -13.00 12.62
C ILE A 238 -18.94 -13.46 11.77
N CYS A 239 -18.71 -13.83 10.51
CA CYS A 239 -19.75 -14.37 9.64
C CYS A 239 -20.39 -15.63 10.24
N GLY A 240 -19.56 -16.57 10.71
CA GLY A 240 -20.02 -17.80 11.36
C GLY A 240 -20.82 -17.53 12.63
N LEU A 241 -20.36 -16.57 13.46
CA LEU A 241 -21.09 -16.18 14.67
C LEU A 241 -22.48 -15.59 14.34
N ILE A 242 -22.56 -14.70 13.35
CA ILE A 242 -23.83 -14.13 12.90
C ILE A 242 -24.78 -15.23 12.40
N LEU A 243 -24.29 -16.15 11.57
CA LEU A 243 -25.08 -17.28 11.07
C LEU A 243 -25.54 -18.20 12.21
N ALA A 244 -24.66 -18.49 13.17
CA ALA A 244 -25.02 -19.30 14.34
C ALA A 244 -26.12 -18.63 15.18
N LEU A 245 -26.02 -17.31 15.42
CA LEU A 245 -27.06 -16.57 16.14
C LEU A 245 -28.39 -16.57 15.39
N ILE A 246 -28.39 -16.39 14.07
CA ILE A 246 -29.61 -16.48 13.25
C ILE A 246 -30.22 -17.86 13.37
N SER A 247 -29.41 -18.92 13.26
CA SER A 247 -29.87 -20.30 13.41
C SER A 247 -30.49 -20.56 14.79
N LEU A 248 -29.86 -20.08 15.87
CA LEU A 248 -30.38 -20.21 17.23
C LEU A 248 -31.71 -19.46 17.42
N VAL A 249 -31.85 -18.27 16.88
CA VAL A 249 -33.12 -17.51 16.93
C VAL A 249 -34.24 -18.25 16.21
N LEU A 250 -33.95 -18.88 15.07
CA LEU A 250 -34.93 -19.70 14.34
C LEU A 250 -35.22 -21.04 15.04
N GLY A 251 -34.21 -21.65 15.64
CA GLY A 251 -34.30 -22.97 16.26
C GLY A 251 -34.90 -22.94 17.66
N PHE A 252 -34.70 -21.89 18.44
CA PHE A 252 -35.17 -21.82 19.82
C PHE A 252 -36.71 -21.99 19.98
N PRO A 253 -37.55 -21.30 19.17
CA PRO A 253 -39.02 -21.56 19.22
C PRO A 253 -39.40 -22.99 18.85
N LEU A 254 -38.68 -23.61 17.90
CA LEU A 254 -38.94 -25.00 17.51
C LEU A 254 -38.61 -25.99 18.64
N LEU A 255 -37.52 -25.74 19.36
CA LEU A 255 -37.14 -26.55 20.49
C LEU A 255 -38.19 -26.43 21.62
N THR A 256 -38.66 -25.23 21.93
CA THR A 256 -39.70 -25.01 22.95
C THR A 256 -41.04 -25.64 22.57
N GLU A 257 -41.40 -25.60 21.28
CA GLU A 257 -42.62 -26.25 20.76
C GLU A 257 -42.50 -27.77 20.81
N TYR A 258 -41.35 -28.31 20.43
CA TYR A 258 -41.06 -29.74 20.53
C TYR A 258 -41.13 -30.25 21.97
N LEU A 259 -40.56 -29.53 22.92
CA LEU A 259 -40.62 -29.93 24.36
C LEU A 259 -42.03 -29.90 24.94
N ARG A 260 -42.95 -29.12 24.35
CA ARG A 260 -44.34 -29.05 24.78
C ARG A 260 -45.25 -30.07 24.14
N VAL A 261 -45.06 -30.33 22.83
CA VAL A 261 -46.01 -31.10 22.02
C VAL A 261 -45.42 -32.46 21.56
N GLY A 262 -44.10 -32.65 21.65
CA GLY A 262 -43.42 -33.85 21.16
C GLY A 262 -43.32 -33.95 19.64
N LEU A 263 -43.69 -32.90 18.90
CA LEU A 263 -43.71 -32.85 17.43
C LEU A 263 -42.99 -31.61 16.92
N VAL A 264 -42.52 -31.64 15.67
CA VAL A 264 -41.91 -30.51 14.97
C VAL A 264 -42.87 -30.01 13.86
N PRO A 265 -43.85 -29.14 14.17
CA PRO A 265 -44.87 -28.75 13.20
C PRO A 265 -44.31 -27.93 12.04
N ARG A 266 -43.19 -27.24 12.26
CA ARG A 266 -42.51 -26.37 11.27
C ARG A 266 -41.24 -27.00 10.72
N LEU A 267 -41.36 -28.18 10.12
CA LEU A 267 -40.22 -28.92 9.57
C LEU A 267 -39.37 -28.11 8.59
N PRO A 268 -39.93 -27.29 7.65
CA PRO A 268 -39.10 -26.45 6.78
C PRO A 268 -38.21 -25.46 7.54
N THR A 269 -38.71 -24.88 8.63
CA THR A 269 -37.93 -23.93 9.47
C THR A 269 -36.83 -24.68 10.23
N ALA A 270 -37.09 -25.94 10.69
CA ALA A 270 -36.08 -26.75 11.35
C ALA A 270 -34.92 -27.10 10.40
N VAL A 271 -35.25 -27.50 9.16
CA VAL A 271 -34.26 -27.77 8.11
C VAL A 271 -33.44 -26.51 7.77
N LEU A 272 -34.10 -25.35 7.65
CA LEU A 272 -33.45 -24.11 7.39
C LEU A 272 -32.47 -23.72 8.53
N ALA A 273 -32.91 -23.81 9.78
CA ALA A 273 -32.09 -23.55 10.94
C ALA A 273 -30.84 -24.46 10.99
N ALA A 274 -31.03 -25.76 10.77
CA ALA A 274 -29.93 -26.72 10.71
C ALA A 274 -28.94 -26.39 9.57
N SER A 275 -29.44 -26.04 8.39
CA SER A 275 -28.62 -25.68 7.24
C SER A 275 -27.80 -24.39 7.51
N ILE A 276 -28.39 -23.38 8.16
CA ILE A 276 -27.69 -22.15 8.57
C ILE A 276 -26.60 -22.48 9.62
N MET A 277 -26.90 -23.38 10.60
CA MET A 277 -25.91 -23.77 11.60
C MET A 277 -24.73 -24.51 10.95
N MET A 278 -25.02 -25.39 9.98
CA MET A 278 -23.95 -26.05 9.22
C MET A 278 -23.10 -25.06 8.44
N SER A 279 -23.72 -24.04 7.82
CA SER A 279 -23.01 -22.96 7.13
C SER A 279 -22.16 -22.15 8.09
N ALA A 280 -22.63 -21.90 9.32
CA ALA A 280 -21.85 -21.28 10.39
C ALA A 280 -20.61 -22.09 10.75
N ALA A 281 -20.76 -23.37 10.97
CA ALA A 281 -19.64 -24.29 11.27
C ALA A 281 -18.63 -24.33 10.13
N LEU A 282 -19.09 -24.41 8.87
CA LEU A 282 -18.22 -24.36 7.69
C LEU A 282 -17.46 -23.02 7.61
N SER A 283 -18.12 -21.92 7.94
CA SER A 283 -17.46 -20.60 7.99
C SER A 283 -16.30 -20.58 8.99
N PHE A 284 -16.49 -21.12 10.20
CA PHE A 284 -15.42 -21.24 11.20
C PHE A 284 -14.26 -22.10 10.69
N VAL A 285 -14.56 -23.26 10.11
CA VAL A 285 -13.53 -24.17 9.56
C VAL A 285 -12.74 -23.47 8.44
N CYS A 286 -13.44 -22.80 7.51
CA CYS A 286 -12.79 -22.01 6.47
C CYS A 286 -11.87 -20.92 7.05
N GLY A 287 -12.35 -20.23 8.10
CA GLY A 287 -11.55 -19.23 8.80
C GLY A 287 -10.25 -19.79 9.37
N LEU A 288 -10.31 -20.93 10.04
CA LEU A 288 -9.13 -21.62 10.61
C LEU A 288 -8.14 -22.06 9.53
N ILE A 289 -8.64 -22.66 8.44
CA ILE A 289 -7.78 -23.13 7.35
C ILE A 289 -7.08 -21.95 6.69
N LEU A 290 -7.82 -20.88 6.36
CA LEU A 290 -7.27 -19.70 5.70
C LEU A 290 -6.30 -18.93 6.62
N ASP A 291 -6.53 -18.91 7.94
CA ASP A 291 -5.60 -18.32 8.90
C ASP A 291 -4.25 -19.04 8.90
N ASN A 292 -4.28 -20.38 8.86
CA ASN A 292 -3.06 -21.17 8.76
C ASN A 292 -2.30 -20.92 7.44
N VAL A 293 -3.02 -20.84 6.32
CA VAL A 293 -2.43 -20.48 5.01
C VAL A 293 -1.80 -19.06 5.05
N THR A 294 -2.49 -18.12 5.68
CA THR A 294 -1.99 -16.74 5.81
C THR A 294 -0.73 -16.69 6.65
N ARG A 295 -0.66 -17.43 7.75
CA ARG A 295 0.58 -17.55 8.57
C ARG A 295 1.75 -18.07 7.73
N GLY A 296 1.56 -19.11 6.94
CA GLY A 296 2.62 -19.63 6.05
C GLY A 296 3.09 -18.59 5.02
N ARG A 297 2.18 -17.76 4.48
CA ARG A 297 2.56 -16.66 3.59
C ARG A 297 3.38 -15.59 4.32
N HIS A 298 3.00 -15.23 5.56
CA HIS A 298 3.76 -14.27 6.37
C HIS A 298 5.14 -14.80 6.74
N GLU A 299 5.25 -16.09 7.07
CA GLU A 299 6.54 -16.74 7.33
C GLU A 299 7.45 -16.66 6.11
N MET A 300 6.93 -16.94 4.91
CA MET A 300 7.70 -16.86 3.68
C MET A 300 8.19 -15.43 3.38
N LYS A 301 7.32 -14.42 3.50
CA LYS A 301 7.71 -13.00 3.37
C LYS A 301 8.79 -12.63 4.39
N ARG A 302 8.65 -13.11 5.63
CA ARG A 302 9.61 -12.84 6.72
C ARG A 302 10.95 -13.51 6.47
N LEU A 303 10.99 -14.72 5.95
CA LEU A 303 12.22 -15.39 5.59
C LEU A 303 12.99 -14.65 4.49
N VAL A 304 12.28 -14.14 3.48
CA VAL A 304 12.90 -13.28 2.45
C VAL A 304 13.47 -12.02 3.08
N TYR A 305 12.70 -11.34 3.94
CA TYR A 305 13.15 -10.14 4.65
C TYR A 305 14.38 -10.40 5.53
N LEU A 306 14.40 -11.50 6.29
CA LEU A 306 15.53 -11.87 7.15
C LEU A 306 16.77 -12.33 6.38
N GLY A 307 16.59 -12.84 5.16
CA GLY A 307 17.69 -13.28 4.29
C GLY A 307 18.48 -12.12 3.64
N ILE A 308 17.98 -10.88 3.75
CA ILE A 308 18.65 -9.70 3.16
C ILE A 308 19.22 -8.84 4.29
N PRO A 309 20.56 -8.61 4.29
CA PRO A 309 21.17 -7.78 5.30
C PRO A 309 20.65 -6.34 5.22
N ARG A 310 20.73 -5.67 6.33
CA ARG A 310 20.43 -4.24 6.45
C ARG A 310 21.55 -3.43 5.78
N PRO A 311 21.25 -2.20 5.28
CA PRO A 311 22.28 -1.25 4.90
C PRO A 311 23.27 -1.04 6.06
N ASP A 312 24.56 -1.20 5.78
CA ASP A 312 25.61 -1.05 6.78
C ASP A 312 25.88 0.43 7.01
N THR A 313 25.48 0.96 8.16
CA THR A 313 25.67 2.37 8.53
C THR A 313 27.02 2.63 9.19
N ASP A 314 27.81 1.57 9.49
CA ASP A 314 29.07 1.66 10.25
C ASP A 314 30.34 1.67 9.37
N SER A 315 30.21 1.68 8.03
CA SER A 315 31.37 1.64 7.12
C SER A 315 32.21 2.94 7.06
N GLU A 316 31.89 3.96 7.87
CA GLU A 316 32.65 5.20 8.01
C GLU A 316 33.08 5.47 9.48
N ARG A 317 33.36 4.43 10.27
CA ARG A 317 34.09 4.62 11.55
C ARG A 317 35.47 4.07 11.49
#